data_2e31390882a4f8f37a36990190fbaae7
#
_entry.id   2e31390882a4f8f37a36990190fbaae7
#
_cell.length_a   1.000
_cell.length_b   1.000
_cell.length_c   1.000
_cell.angle_alpha   90.00
_cell.angle_beta   90.00
_cell.angle_gamma   90.00
#
_symmetry.space_group_name_H-M   'P 1'
#
loop_
_entity.id
_entity.type
_entity.pdbx_description
1 polymer ?
#
loop_
_entity_poly.entity_id
_entity_poly.type
_entity_poly.pdbx_seq_one_letter_code
_entity_poly.pdbx_strand_id
1 'polypeptide(L)'
;MDKKGTSVFSNSLIWFGAGVSIAEIVTGTYLASLGMEKGILAIIIGHLIGCSLLFLAGVIGAKTKKSAMETVKISFGQKGSILFSVLNVIQLAGWTAIMIYDGALSANGIFNTGNWVWCIVIGVLIIIWIFIGIKNIEKVNVVAMTALFILTIILCKVVFFDNGVATSVPADGLTFGAAVELAVAMPLSWLPLISDYTREAEKPIKATAASAIVYGIVSCWMYIIGMGAAIFAQNAGIDQIMLKAGLGIAGLLIIVFSTVTTTYLDAYSAGVSSETIFSKINGKYMAIAVTIVGTIAAIIYPMDDITDFLYLIGSVFAPMIAIQIADFFIIKNNSEDKNVEITKIIIWVIGFILYRYLMTVDIIVGNTLPDMAVTVIICIIVSKFKKAK
;
A
#
# COMPACT_ATOMS: atom_id res chain seq x y z
N MET A 1 -24.24 6.75 23.22
CA MET A 1 -24.24 7.14 21.80
C MET A 1 -23.56 6.01 21.03
N ASP A 2 -24.34 5.25 20.26
CA ASP A 2 -23.79 4.21 19.39
C ASP A 2 -22.79 4.84 18.43
N LYS A 3 -21.55 4.33 18.46
CA LYS A 3 -20.52 4.77 17.51
C LYS A 3 -20.98 4.34 16.11
N LYS A 4 -21.50 5.29 15.34
CA LYS A 4 -21.86 5.04 13.95
C LYS A 4 -20.62 4.59 13.20
N GLY A 5 -20.69 3.43 12.57
CA GLY A 5 -19.59 2.87 11.79
C GLY A 5 -19.28 3.70 10.53
N THR A 6 -18.23 3.33 9.80
CA THR A 6 -17.90 3.99 8.53
C THR A 6 -18.80 3.49 7.39
N SER A 7 -19.30 4.44 6.55
CA SER A 7 -20.13 4.11 5.40
C SER A 7 -19.32 3.46 4.27
N VAL A 8 -20.01 2.83 3.31
CA VAL A 8 -19.37 2.32 2.08
C VAL A 8 -18.72 3.46 1.31
N PHE A 9 -19.35 4.62 1.23
CA PHE A 9 -18.82 5.80 0.54
C PHE A 9 -17.58 6.35 1.22
N SER A 10 -17.57 6.43 2.55
CA SER A 10 -16.41 6.88 3.32
C SER A 10 -15.20 5.96 3.11
N ASN A 11 -15.42 4.63 3.10
CA ASN A 11 -14.37 3.66 2.78
C ASN A 11 -13.87 3.82 1.34
N SER A 12 -14.76 4.03 0.38
CA SER A 12 -14.37 4.29 -1.01
C SER A 12 -13.49 5.54 -1.16
N LEU A 13 -13.80 6.62 -0.44
CA LEU A 13 -12.99 7.85 -0.47
C LEU A 13 -11.59 7.64 0.12
N ILE A 14 -11.48 6.91 1.23
CA ILE A 14 -10.18 6.58 1.83
C ILE A 14 -9.31 5.85 0.81
N TRP A 15 -9.86 4.80 0.18
CA TRP A 15 -9.11 3.97 -0.76
C TRP A 15 -8.92 4.61 -2.13
N PHE A 16 -9.76 5.55 -2.53
CA PHE A 16 -9.49 6.45 -3.65
C PHE A 16 -8.24 7.29 -3.37
N GLY A 17 -8.18 7.92 -2.19
CA GLY A 17 -7.03 8.71 -1.77
C GLY A 17 -5.74 7.89 -1.67
N ALA A 18 -5.82 6.67 -1.16
CA ALA A 18 -4.68 5.76 -1.10
C ALA A 18 -4.12 5.43 -2.50
N GLY A 19 -5.02 5.22 -3.49
CA GLY A 19 -4.62 4.93 -4.86
C GLY A 19 -4.08 6.13 -5.64
N VAL A 20 -4.47 7.37 -5.29
CA VAL A 20 -3.92 8.58 -5.91
C VAL A 20 -2.65 9.00 -5.18
N SER A 21 -1.53 8.36 -5.50
CA SER A 21 -0.25 8.66 -4.86
C SER A 21 0.89 8.79 -5.85
N ILE A 22 1.96 9.48 -5.43
CA ILE A 22 3.18 9.62 -6.23
C ILE A 22 3.85 8.27 -6.38
N ALA A 23 3.87 7.44 -5.35
CA ALA A 23 4.47 6.10 -5.38
C ALA A 23 3.84 5.21 -6.48
N GLU A 24 2.52 5.30 -6.69
CA GLU A 24 1.82 4.59 -7.77
C GLU A 24 2.32 5.04 -9.16
N ILE A 25 2.50 6.36 -9.35
CA ILE A 25 3.01 6.92 -10.61
C ILE A 25 4.46 6.50 -10.82
N VAL A 26 5.31 6.64 -9.80
CA VAL A 26 6.74 6.25 -9.86
C VAL A 26 6.87 4.76 -10.20
N THR A 27 6.12 3.90 -9.51
CA THR A 27 6.14 2.46 -9.81
C THR A 27 5.67 2.17 -11.24
N GLY A 28 4.66 2.90 -11.72
CA GLY A 28 4.19 2.81 -13.09
C GLY A 28 5.28 3.11 -14.13
N THR A 29 6.22 4.02 -13.84
CA THR A 29 7.32 4.36 -14.77
C THR A 29 8.24 3.18 -15.07
N TYR A 30 8.45 2.27 -14.10
CA TYR A 30 9.29 1.08 -14.31
C TYR A 30 8.73 0.10 -15.35
N LEU A 31 7.40 0.12 -15.57
CA LEU A 31 6.75 -0.75 -16.56
C LEU A 31 6.89 -0.23 -18.00
N ALA A 32 7.42 0.97 -18.19
CA ALA A 32 7.58 1.59 -19.51
C ALA A 32 8.40 0.75 -20.49
N SER A 33 9.39 -0.01 -19.99
CA SER A 33 10.22 -0.92 -20.80
C SER A 33 9.43 -1.98 -21.55
N LEU A 34 8.23 -2.35 -21.07
CA LEU A 34 7.33 -3.31 -21.73
C LEU A 34 6.53 -2.71 -22.88
N GLY A 35 6.50 -1.38 -23.01
CA GLY A 35 5.57 -0.65 -23.88
C GLY A 35 4.14 -0.65 -23.36
N MET A 36 3.27 0.16 -23.99
CA MET A 36 1.90 0.38 -23.49
C MET A 36 1.06 -0.90 -23.40
N GLU A 37 1.06 -1.72 -24.44
CA GLU A 37 0.17 -2.89 -24.52
C GLU A 37 0.47 -3.93 -23.43
N LYS A 38 1.73 -4.40 -23.37
CA LYS A 38 2.14 -5.38 -22.36
C LYS A 38 2.15 -4.80 -20.96
N GLY A 39 2.53 -3.53 -20.80
CA GLY A 39 2.51 -2.84 -19.52
C GLY A 39 1.11 -2.72 -18.94
N ILE A 40 0.10 -2.32 -19.73
CA ILE A 40 -1.31 -2.27 -19.30
C ILE A 40 -1.78 -3.68 -18.90
N LEU A 41 -1.43 -4.71 -19.67
CA LEU A 41 -1.81 -6.08 -19.34
C LEU A 41 -1.20 -6.54 -18.00
N ALA A 42 0.08 -6.23 -17.76
CA ALA A 42 0.76 -6.55 -16.51
C ALA A 42 0.11 -5.80 -15.31
N ILE A 43 -0.21 -4.51 -15.48
CA ILE A 43 -0.92 -3.71 -14.48
C ILE A 43 -2.27 -4.35 -14.12
N ILE A 44 -3.08 -4.68 -15.11
CA ILE A 44 -4.42 -5.26 -14.88
C ILE A 44 -4.31 -6.61 -14.17
N ILE A 45 -3.44 -7.52 -14.63
CA ILE A 45 -3.26 -8.83 -14.01
C ILE A 45 -2.79 -8.68 -12.58
N GLY A 46 -1.76 -7.86 -12.33
CA GLY A 46 -1.22 -7.64 -10.99
C GLY A 46 -2.24 -7.05 -10.02
N HIS A 47 -2.98 -6.04 -10.44
CA HIS A 47 -4.02 -5.45 -9.60
C HIS A 47 -5.21 -6.38 -9.36
N LEU A 48 -5.60 -7.21 -10.34
CA LEU A 48 -6.64 -8.22 -10.11
C LEU A 48 -6.21 -9.22 -9.03
N ILE A 49 -4.96 -9.67 -9.05
CA ILE A 49 -4.41 -10.55 -8.02
C ILE A 49 -4.35 -9.80 -6.67
N GLY A 50 -3.63 -8.68 -6.62
CA GLY A 50 -3.38 -7.95 -5.38
C GLY A 50 -4.66 -7.43 -4.71
N CYS A 51 -5.60 -6.87 -5.48
CA CYS A 51 -6.86 -6.37 -4.93
C CYS A 51 -7.83 -7.50 -4.52
N SER A 52 -7.75 -8.67 -5.13
CA SER A 52 -8.48 -9.85 -4.62
C SER A 52 -7.95 -10.26 -3.25
N LEU A 53 -6.64 -10.26 -3.05
CA LEU A 53 -6.02 -10.51 -1.76
C LEU A 53 -6.36 -9.41 -0.74
N LEU A 54 -6.34 -8.15 -1.17
CA LEU A 54 -6.74 -7.00 -0.35
C LEU A 54 -8.18 -7.15 0.15
N PHE A 55 -9.10 -7.55 -0.73
CA PHE A 55 -10.48 -7.85 -0.34
C PHE A 55 -10.55 -8.97 0.71
N LEU A 56 -9.84 -10.08 0.51
CA LEU A 56 -9.86 -11.20 1.46
C LEU A 56 -9.30 -10.79 2.83
N ALA A 57 -8.17 -10.08 2.87
CA ALA A 57 -7.59 -9.56 4.12
C ALA A 57 -8.55 -8.60 4.84
N GLY A 58 -9.14 -7.66 4.10
CA GLY A 58 -10.09 -6.70 4.65
C GLY A 58 -11.37 -7.34 5.17
N VAL A 59 -11.85 -8.43 4.55
CA VAL A 59 -13.01 -9.20 5.04
C VAL A 59 -12.75 -9.84 6.39
N ILE A 60 -11.51 -10.29 6.66
CA ILE A 60 -11.15 -10.85 7.97
C ILE A 60 -11.39 -9.79 9.06
N GLY A 61 -10.80 -8.59 8.91
CA GLY A 61 -10.99 -7.49 9.87
C GLY A 61 -12.45 -7.03 9.99
N ALA A 62 -13.11 -6.88 8.86
CA ALA A 62 -14.51 -6.44 8.82
C ALA A 62 -15.47 -7.40 9.53
N LYS A 63 -15.25 -8.72 9.40
CA LYS A 63 -16.07 -9.75 10.08
C LYS A 63 -15.71 -9.93 11.54
N THR A 64 -14.42 -9.83 11.90
CA THR A 64 -13.96 -10.03 13.27
C THR A 64 -14.02 -8.77 14.13
N LYS A 65 -14.17 -7.59 13.50
CA LYS A 65 -14.10 -6.28 14.15
C LYS A 65 -12.73 -6.01 14.79
N LYS A 66 -11.68 -6.60 14.24
CA LYS A 66 -10.30 -6.53 14.74
C LYS A 66 -9.45 -5.71 13.80
N SER A 67 -8.43 -5.05 14.35
CA SER A 67 -7.38 -4.40 13.54
C SER A 67 -6.56 -5.43 12.75
N ALA A 68 -5.79 -4.98 11.78
CA ALA A 68 -5.02 -5.87 10.93
C ALA A 68 -4.09 -6.77 11.77
N MET A 69 -3.33 -6.20 12.70
CA MET A 69 -2.41 -6.99 13.54
C MET A 69 -3.13 -7.79 14.64
N GLU A 70 -4.33 -7.39 15.05
CA GLU A 70 -5.16 -8.23 15.92
C GLU A 70 -5.69 -9.47 15.19
N THR A 71 -5.99 -9.37 13.88
CA THR A 71 -6.41 -10.54 13.10
C THR A 71 -5.30 -11.59 12.98
N VAL A 72 -4.02 -11.17 13.02
CA VAL A 72 -2.86 -12.08 12.97
C VAL A 72 -2.86 -13.05 14.17
N LYS A 73 -3.40 -12.64 15.32
CA LYS A 73 -3.53 -13.51 16.50
C LYS A 73 -4.34 -14.78 16.23
N ILE A 74 -5.32 -14.69 15.32
CA ILE A 74 -6.16 -15.83 14.92
C ILE A 74 -5.31 -16.99 14.39
N SER A 75 -4.24 -16.70 13.68
CA SER A 75 -3.36 -17.71 13.09
C SER A 75 -2.11 -18.00 13.90
N PHE A 76 -1.49 -16.96 14.47
CA PHE A 76 -0.15 -17.07 15.06
C PHE A 76 -0.13 -17.04 16.59
N GLY A 77 -1.26 -16.77 17.23
CA GLY A 77 -1.40 -16.64 18.70
C GLY A 77 -1.00 -15.26 19.22
N GLN A 78 -1.20 -15.03 20.51
CA GLN A 78 -1.05 -13.71 21.15
C GLN A 78 0.35 -13.12 21.01
N LYS A 79 1.40 -13.91 21.29
CA LYS A 79 2.79 -13.46 21.19
C LYS A 79 3.38 -13.65 19.80
N GLY A 80 2.91 -14.66 19.04
CA GLY A 80 3.34 -14.89 17.67
C GLY A 80 2.98 -13.71 16.74
N SER A 81 1.85 -13.05 17.00
CA SER A 81 1.44 -11.85 16.24
C SER A 81 2.35 -10.63 16.47
N ILE A 82 3.08 -10.56 17.59
CA ILE A 82 3.96 -9.42 17.90
C ILE A 82 5.07 -9.29 16.86
N LEU A 83 5.61 -10.42 16.37
CA LEU A 83 6.60 -10.41 15.28
C LEU A 83 6.09 -9.61 14.08
N PHE A 84 4.88 -9.92 13.61
CA PHE A 84 4.29 -9.27 12.45
C PHE A 84 3.86 -7.82 12.74
N SER A 85 3.43 -7.53 13.97
CA SER A 85 3.13 -6.16 14.38
C SER A 85 4.38 -5.28 14.33
N VAL A 86 5.53 -5.78 14.79
CA VAL A 86 6.81 -5.06 14.71
C VAL A 86 7.23 -4.86 13.26
N LEU A 87 7.18 -5.91 12.44
CA LEU A 87 7.51 -5.83 11.01
C LEU A 87 6.57 -4.85 10.27
N ASN A 88 5.29 -4.81 10.65
CA ASN A 88 4.33 -3.87 10.07
C ASN A 88 4.63 -2.41 10.46
N VAL A 89 4.99 -2.15 11.71
CA VAL A 89 5.42 -0.80 12.14
C VAL A 89 6.66 -0.36 11.36
N ILE A 90 7.63 -1.26 11.16
CA ILE A 90 8.85 -0.97 10.40
C ILE A 90 8.53 -0.66 8.94
N GLN A 91 7.68 -1.47 8.27
CA GLN A 91 7.30 -1.17 6.88
C GLN A 91 6.55 0.15 6.76
N LEU A 92 5.64 0.46 7.70
CA LEU A 92 4.87 1.69 7.66
C LEU A 92 5.73 2.94 7.96
N ALA A 93 6.77 2.79 8.79
CA ALA A 93 7.80 3.83 8.94
C ALA A 93 8.61 4.03 7.65
N GLY A 94 8.94 2.94 6.94
CA GLY A 94 9.57 2.98 5.63
C GLY A 94 8.68 3.69 4.59
N TRP A 95 7.42 3.31 4.48
CA TRP A 95 6.46 3.99 3.59
C TRP A 95 6.31 5.47 3.94
N THR A 96 6.22 5.81 5.23
CA THR A 96 6.17 7.20 5.68
C THR A 96 7.38 7.99 5.19
N ALA A 97 8.59 7.42 5.27
CA ALA A 97 9.80 8.07 4.79
C ALA A 97 9.82 8.22 3.26
N ILE A 98 9.51 7.16 2.51
CA ILE A 98 9.46 7.16 1.04
C ILE A 98 8.45 8.20 0.53
N MET A 99 7.23 8.20 1.06
CA MET A 99 6.19 9.12 0.63
C MET A 99 6.53 10.58 0.94
N ILE A 100 7.13 10.86 2.10
CA ILE A 100 7.60 12.22 2.43
C ILE A 100 8.72 12.64 1.49
N TYR A 101 9.67 11.75 1.18
CA TYR A 101 10.78 12.02 0.28
C TYR A 101 10.29 12.32 -1.14
N ASP A 102 9.47 11.48 -1.73
CA ASP A 102 8.93 11.64 -3.09
C ASP A 102 8.06 12.89 -3.21
N GLY A 103 7.21 13.14 -2.18
CA GLY A 103 6.41 14.35 -2.12
C GLY A 103 7.26 15.62 -2.03
N ALA A 104 8.34 15.57 -1.25
CA ALA A 104 9.28 16.69 -1.09
C ALA A 104 10.06 16.96 -2.39
N LEU A 105 10.54 15.91 -3.08
CA LEU A 105 11.19 16.05 -4.39
C LEU A 105 10.26 16.72 -5.40
N SER A 106 9.03 16.22 -5.52
CA SER A 106 8.04 16.76 -6.45
C SER A 106 7.65 18.20 -6.10
N ALA A 107 7.47 18.51 -4.82
CA ALA A 107 7.16 19.86 -4.37
C ALA A 107 8.32 20.83 -4.61
N ASN A 108 9.56 20.40 -4.37
CA ASN A 108 10.76 21.20 -4.61
C ASN A 108 11.01 21.45 -6.12
N GLY A 109 10.63 20.54 -7.00
CA GLY A 109 10.66 20.72 -8.44
C GLY A 109 9.77 21.88 -8.92
N ILE A 110 8.65 22.13 -8.22
CA ILE A 110 7.75 23.26 -8.51
C ILE A 110 8.24 24.54 -7.82
N PHE A 111 8.63 24.44 -6.56
CA PHE A 111 9.06 25.58 -5.76
C PHE A 111 10.38 25.27 -5.03
N ASN A 112 11.47 25.68 -5.62
CA ASN A 112 12.84 25.33 -5.23
C ASN A 112 13.27 26.04 -3.94
N THR A 113 12.95 25.44 -2.77
CA THR A 113 13.36 25.92 -1.44
C THR A 113 14.32 24.97 -0.72
N GLY A 114 14.57 23.80 -1.32
CA GLY A 114 15.34 22.69 -0.76
C GLY A 114 14.44 21.55 -0.29
N ASN A 115 14.78 20.31 -0.68
CA ASN A 115 14.01 19.11 -0.38
C ASN A 115 13.72 18.95 1.12
N TRP A 116 14.71 19.22 1.98
CA TRP A 116 14.57 19.10 3.43
C TRP A 116 13.46 20.00 4.01
N VAL A 117 13.25 21.19 3.40
CA VAL A 117 12.16 22.09 3.82
C VAL A 117 10.80 21.45 3.57
N TRP A 118 10.63 20.86 2.38
CA TRP A 118 9.40 20.17 2.02
C TRP A 118 9.17 18.91 2.83
N CYS A 119 10.23 18.15 3.18
CA CYS A 119 10.11 17.03 4.11
C CYS A 119 9.53 17.49 5.45
N ILE A 120 10.03 18.60 6.02
CA ILE A 120 9.51 19.14 7.27
C ILE A 120 8.06 19.61 7.11
N VAL A 121 7.74 20.35 6.03
CA VAL A 121 6.38 20.84 5.78
C VAL A 121 5.40 19.68 5.69
N ILE A 122 5.70 18.66 4.91
CA ILE A 122 4.83 17.48 4.74
C ILE A 122 4.71 16.74 6.08
N GLY A 123 5.82 16.48 6.78
CA GLY A 123 5.82 15.80 8.08
C GLY A 123 4.97 16.54 9.13
N VAL A 124 5.08 17.86 9.22
CA VAL A 124 4.25 18.69 10.12
C VAL A 124 2.77 18.60 9.73
N LEU A 125 2.45 18.65 8.45
CA LEU A 125 1.06 18.52 7.97
C LEU A 125 0.48 17.14 8.30
N ILE A 126 1.25 16.05 8.18
CA ILE A 126 0.82 14.71 8.59
C ILE A 126 0.52 14.70 10.10
N ILE A 127 1.40 15.28 10.93
CA ILE A 127 1.18 15.37 12.36
C ILE A 127 -0.11 16.16 12.69
N ILE A 128 -0.33 17.29 12.03
CA ILE A 128 -1.59 18.04 12.16
C ILE A 128 -2.79 17.17 11.80
N TRP A 129 -2.70 16.40 10.70
CA TRP A 129 -3.74 15.47 10.26
C TRP A 129 -4.04 14.38 11.31
N ILE A 130 -2.98 13.83 11.95
CA ILE A 130 -3.13 12.87 13.06
C ILE A 130 -3.88 13.51 14.25
N PHE A 131 -3.65 14.79 14.55
CA PHE A 131 -4.38 15.50 15.61
C PHE A 131 -5.86 15.70 15.29
N ILE A 132 -6.19 16.02 14.05
CA ILE A 132 -7.58 16.21 13.57
C ILE A 132 -8.34 14.89 13.62
N GLY A 133 -7.71 13.78 13.24
CA GLY A 133 -8.25 12.41 13.28
C GLY A 133 -9.25 12.11 12.17
N ILE A 134 -9.38 10.83 11.82
CA ILE A 134 -10.18 10.30 10.69
C ILE A 134 -11.64 10.81 10.66
N LYS A 135 -12.28 10.95 11.82
CA LYS A 135 -13.72 11.28 11.89
C LYS A 135 -14.07 12.72 11.52
N ASN A 136 -13.11 13.64 11.70
CA ASN A 136 -13.33 15.06 11.42
C ASN A 136 -12.91 15.44 10.00
N ILE A 137 -12.24 14.53 9.29
CA ILE A 137 -11.62 14.77 7.99
C ILE A 137 -12.60 14.53 6.83
N GLU A 138 -13.78 13.89 7.04
CA GLU A 138 -14.66 13.44 5.96
C GLU A 138 -15.00 14.56 4.94
N LYS A 139 -15.32 15.77 5.42
CA LYS A 139 -15.62 16.90 4.53
C LYS A 139 -14.41 17.43 3.79
N VAL A 140 -13.26 17.47 4.48
CA VAL A 140 -11.98 17.91 3.88
C VAL A 140 -11.50 16.88 2.88
N ASN A 141 -11.67 15.59 3.17
CA ASN A 141 -11.35 14.50 2.25
C ASN A 141 -12.17 14.58 0.96
N VAL A 142 -13.46 14.88 1.01
CA VAL A 142 -14.26 15.02 -0.22
C VAL A 142 -13.69 16.10 -1.13
N VAL A 143 -13.34 17.27 -0.58
CA VAL A 143 -12.75 18.37 -1.37
C VAL A 143 -11.38 17.98 -1.89
N ALA A 144 -10.52 17.39 -1.05
CA ALA A 144 -9.19 16.94 -1.44
C ALA A 144 -9.27 15.86 -2.53
N MET A 145 -10.13 14.84 -2.35
CA MET A 145 -10.29 13.76 -3.33
C MET A 145 -10.87 14.26 -4.66
N THR A 146 -11.75 15.25 -4.64
CA THR A 146 -12.24 15.89 -5.88
C THR A 146 -11.12 16.63 -6.60
N ALA A 147 -10.29 17.38 -5.87
CA ALA A 147 -9.13 18.07 -6.45
C ALA A 147 -8.12 17.08 -7.03
N LEU A 148 -7.84 15.97 -6.31
CA LEU A 148 -6.98 14.89 -6.79
C LEU A 148 -7.54 14.21 -8.04
N PHE A 149 -8.84 13.95 -8.09
CA PHE A 149 -9.48 13.40 -9.30
C PHE A 149 -9.31 14.31 -10.51
N ILE A 150 -9.56 15.61 -10.34
CA ILE A 150 -9.34 16.60 -11.40
C ILE A 150 -7.88 16.59 -11.84
N LEU A 151 -6.94 16.51 -10.89
CA LEU A 151 -5.52 16.41 -11.20
C LEU A 151 -5.20 15.19 -12.06
N THR A 152 -5.71 14.01 -11.73
CA THR A 152 -5.43 12.80 -12.52
C THR A 152 -5.91 12.95 -13.97
N ILE A 153 -7.03 13.64 -14.20
CA ILE A 153 -7.53 13.95 -15.56
C ILE A 153 -6.58 14.89 -16.29
N ILE A 154 -6.07 15.92 -15.61
CA ILE A 154 -5.12 16.87 -16.20
C ILE A 154 -3.80 16.16 -16.52
N LEU A 155 -3.28 15.35 -15.61
CA LEU A 155 -2.08 14.54 -15.85
C LEU A 155 -2.25 13.63 -17.06
N CYS A 156 -3.39 12.94 -17.14
CA CYS A 156 -3.73 12.08 -18.28
C CYS A 156 -3.72 12.86 -19.59
N LYS A 157 -4.36 14.06 -19.61
CA LYS A 157 -4.36 14.92 -20.79
C LYS A 157 -2.95 15.31 -21.21
N VAL A 158 -2.14 15.81 -20.29
CA VAL A 158 -0.77 16.27 -20.59
C VAL A 158 0.10 15.12 -21.04
N VAL A 159 0.01 13.95 -20.41
CA VAL A 159 0.84 12.79 -20.74
C VAL A 159 0.48 12.21 -22.11
N PHE A 160 -0.81 12.05 -22.42
CA PHE A 160 -1.23 11.28 -23.60
C PHE A 160 -1.63 12.14 -24.81
N PHE A 161 -1.97 13.41 -24.62
CA PHE A 161 -2.51 14.23 -25.70
C PHE A 161 -1.66 15.46 -26.04
N ASP A 162 -0.85 15.96 -25.10
CA ASP A 162 -0.04 17.17 -25.31
C ASP A 162 1.45 16.84 -25.60
N ASN A 163 1.89 15.60 -25.37
CA ASN A 163 3.25 15.16 -25.72
C ASN A 163 3.21 14.35 -27.01
N GLY A 164 4.05 14.75 -27.96
CA GLY A 164 4.14 14.17 -29.31
C GLY A 164 4.71 12.74 -29.34
N VAL A 165 5.59 12.41 -30.26
CA VAL A 165 6.09 11.07 -30.58
C VAL A 165 6.67 10.33 -29.36
N ALA A 166 6.31 9.05 -29.22
CA ALA A 166 6.91 8.13 -28.25
C ALA A 166 8.44 8.12 -28.36
N THR A 167 9.11 8.29 -27.22
CA THR A 167 10.57 8.14 -27.16
C THR A 167 10.95 6.66 -27.12
N SER A 168 12.16 6.33 -27.59
CA SER A 168 12.68 4.97 -27.47
C SER A 168 12.85 4.62 -25.98
N VAL A 169 12.09 3.64 -25.52
CA VAL A 169 12.24 3.11 -24.14
C VAL A 169 13.44 2.17 -24.13
N PRO A 170 14.30 2.21 -23.07
CA PRO A 170 15.44 1.29 -22.94
C PRO A 170 15.01 -0.17 -23.08
N ALA A 171 15.75 -0.95 -23.86
CA ALA A 171 15.47 -2.38 -24.07
C ALA A 171 15.74 -3.24 -22.83
N ASP A 172 16.64 -2.79 -21.95
CA ASP A 172 17.00 -3.48 -20.70
C ASP A 172 16.04 -3.02 -19.59
N GLY A 173 14.93 -3.75 -19.45
CA GLY A 173 13.89 -3.43 -18.49
C GLY A 173 13.33 -4.68 -17.79
N LEU A 174 12.25 -4.47 -17.04
CA LEU A 174 11.57 -5.53 -16.32
C LEU A 174 11.06 -6.62 -17.27
N THR A 175 11.13 -7.87 -16.84
CA THR A 175 10.37 -8.95 -17.46
C THR A 175 8.88 -8.75 -17.25
N PHE A 176 8.05 -9.42 -18.05
CA PHE A 176 6.60 -9.32 -17.87
C PHE A 176 6.16 -9.82 -16.49
N GLY A 177 6.76 -10.90 -15.99
CA GLY A 177 6.49 -11.45 -14.66
C GLY A 177 6.89 -10.49 -13.54
N ALA A 178 8.04 -9.84 -13.65
CA ALA A 178 8.48 -8.82 -12.68
C ALA A 178 7.55 -7.60 -12.68
N ALA A 179 7.04 -7.19 -13.83
CA ALA A 179 6.08 -6.09 -13.93
C ALA A 179 4.72 -6.46 -13.32
N VAL A 180 4.24 -7.70 -13.53
CA VAL A 180 3.05 -8.22 -12.83
C VAL A 180 3.28 -8.20 -11.33
N GLU A 181 4.46 -8.66 -10.86
CA GLU A 181 4.77 -8.67 -9.42
C GLU A 181 4.77 -7.26 -8.82
N LEU A 182 5.37 -6.27 -9.48
CA LEU A 182 5.31 -4.87 -9.00
C LEU A 182 3.87 -4.36 -8.92
N ALA A 183 3.03 -4.74 -9.88
CA ALA A 183 1.62 -4.38 -9.87
C ALA A 183 0.79 -5.15 -8.82
N VAL A 184 1.25 -6.34 -8.36
CA VAL A 184 0.69 -7.07 -7.21
C VAL A 184 1.19 -6.46 -5.90
N ALA A 185 2.48 -6.11 -5.82
CA ALA A 185 3.16 -5.73 -4.60
C ALA A 185 2.60 -4.42 -4.00
N MET A 186 2.12 -3.51 -4.82
CA MET A 186 1.54 -2.26 -4.35
C MET A 186 0.24 -2.49 -3.55
N PRO A 187 -0.83 -3.11 -4.07
CA PRO A 187 -1.97 -3.48 -3.23
C PRO A 187 -1.60 -4.46 -2.11
N LEU A 188 -0.56 -5.30 -2.28
CA LEU A 188 -0.07 -6.21 -1.25
C LEU A 188 0.44 -5.45 -0.02
N SER A 189 1.11 -4.31 -0.21
CA SER A 189 1.62 -3.48 0.89
C SER A 189 0.52 -2.97 1.83
N TRP A 190 -0.71 -2.88 1.33
CA TRP A 190 -1.89 -2.48 2.08
C TRP A 190 -2.59 -3.63 2.82
N LEU A 191 -2.26 -4.91 2.53
CA LEU A 191 -2.91 -6.06 3.17
C LEU A 191 -2.76 -6.06 4.69
N PRO A 192 -1.56 -5.75 5.26
CA PRO A 192 -1.36 -5.78 6.70
C PRO A 192 -1.94 -4.57 7.44
N LEU A 193 -2.74 -3.72 6.76
CA LEU A 193 -3.39 -2.57 7.39
C LEU A 193 -4.85 -2.32 6.95
N ILE A 194 -5.34 -2.96 5.88
CA ILE A 194 -6.73 -2.73 5.42
C ILE A 194 -7.77 -2.98 6.51
N SER A 195 -7.55 -3.96 7.39
CA SER A 195 -8.47 -4.30 8.47
C SER A 195 -8.60 -3.18 9.51
N ASP A 196 -7.62 -2.28 9.63
CA ASP A 196 -7.68 -1.11 10.52
C ASP A 196 -8.83 -0.16 10.14
N TYR A 197 -9.20 -0.16 8.86
CA TYR A 197 -10.26 0.66 8.28
C TYR A 197 -11.58 -0.11 8.18
N THR A 198 -11.53 -1.35 7.69
CA THR A 198 -12.74 -2.14 7.41
C THR A 198 -13.40 -2.69 8.68
N ARG A 199 -12.69 -2.79 9.80
CA ARG A 199 -13.27 -3.20 11.10
C ARG A 199 -14.38 -2.29 11.58
N GLU A 200 -14.34 -1.01 11.23
CA GLU A 200 -15.32 -0.02 11.62
C GLU A 200 -16.50 0.10 10.64
N ALA A 201 -16.52 -0.70 9.56
CA ALA A 201 -17.52 -0.58 8.51
C ALA A 201 -18.93 -1.02 8.97
N GLU A 202 -19.96 -0.21 8.68
CA GLU A 202 -21.36 -0.55 8.91
C GLU A 202 -21.82 -1.76 8.08
N LYS A 203 -21.33 -1.83 6.83
CA LYS A 203 -21.63 -2.91 5.88
C LYS A 203 -20.34 -3.63 5.49
N PRO A 204 -19.85 -4.57 6.33
CA PRO A 204 -18.51 -5.16 6.22
C PRO A 204 -18.10 -5.56 4.81
N ILE A 205 -18.85 -6.46 4.18
CA ILE A 205 -18.51 -7.00 2.85
C ILE A 205 -18.58 -5.93 1.76
N LYS A 206 -19.65 -5.09 1.78
CA LYS A 206 -19.82 -4.06 0.75
C LYS A 206 -18.75 -2.98 0.85
N ALA A 207 -18.40 -2.56 2.07
CA ALA A 207 -17.37 -1.55 2.29
C ALA A 207 -15.99 -2.09 1.88
N THR A 208 -15.66 -3.32 2.25
CA THR A 208 -14.39 -3.96 1.87
C THR A 208 -14.29 -4.16 0.35
N ALA A 209 -15.37 -4.62 -0.30
CA ALA A 209 -15.39 -4.75 -1.75
C ALA A 209 -15.21 -3.39 -2.45
N ALA A 210 -15.93 -2.35 -1.98
CA ALA A 210 -15.79 -1.01 -2.51
C ALA A 210 -14.36 -0.46 -2.31
N SER A 211 -13.73 -0.71 -1.16
CA SER A 211 -12.34 -0.35 -0.88
C SER A 211 -11.39 -0.97 -1.90
N ALA A 212 -11.44 -2.30 -2.08
CA ALA A 212 -10.54 -3.01 -2.98
C ALA A 212 -10.77 -2.64 -4.45
N ILE A 213 -12.02 -2.49 -4.89
CA ILE A 213 -12.36 -2.14 -6.27
C ILE A 213 -11.93 -0.70 -6.59
N VAL A 214 -12.26 0.26 -5.71
CA VAL A 214 -11.92 1.67 -5.93
C VAL A 214 -10.40 1.84 -5.94
N TYR A 215 -9.70 1.26 -4.96
CA TYR A 215 -8.25 1.27 -4.94
C TYR A 215 -7.68 0.68 -6.23
N GLY A 216 -8.11 -0.52 -6.64
CA GLY A 216 -7.60 -1.19 -7.81
C GLY A 216 -7.78 -0.40 -9.11
N ILE A 217 -8.95 0.23 -9.31
CA ILE A 217 -9.21 1.07 -10.49
C ILE A 217 -8.29 2.30 -10.48
N VAL A 218 -8.18 2.96 -9.33
CA VAL A 218 -7.41 4.22 -9.21
C VAL A 218 -5.92 3.95 -9.31
N SER A 219 -5.42 2.91 -8.65
CA SER A 219 -4.02 2.50 -8.71
C SER A 219 -3.62 2.09 -10.15
N CYS A 220 -4.42 1.26 -10.83
CA CYS A 220 -4.21 0.97 -12.26
C CYS A 220 -4.09 2.24 -13.10
N TRP A 221 -4.98 3.20 -12.85
CA TRP A 221 -4.98 4.47 -13.57
C TRP A 221 -3.70 5.28 -13.32
N MET A 222 -3.22 5.34 -12.07
CA MET A 222 -1.99 6.04 -11.72
C MET A 222 -0.75 5.35 -12.29
N TYR A 223 -0.70 4.02 -12.29
CA TYR A 223 0.35 3.26 -12.96
C TYR A 223 0.40 3.54 -14.48
N ILE A 224 -0.77 3.60 -15.13
CA ILE A 224 -0.86 3.91 -16.57
C ILE A 224 -0.38 5.35 -16.84
N ILE A 225 -0.70 6.31 -15.98
CA ILE A 225 -0.18 7.69 -16.08
C ILE A 225 1.35 7.68 -15.93
N GLY A 226 1.89 6.98 -14.93
CA GLY A 226 3.34 6.87 -14.71
C GLY A 226 4.06 6.25 -15.91
N MET A 227 3.56 5.10 -16.38
CA MET A 227 4.10 4.42 -17.56
C MET A 227 4.02 5.32 -18.82
N GLY A 228 2.89 6.00 -19.02
CA GLY A 228 2.73 6.96 -20.12
C GLY A 228 3.68 8.14 -20.01
N ALA A 229 3.91 8.67 -18.80
CA ALA A 229 4.87 9.74 -18.57
C ALA A 229 6.29 9.33 -18.97
N ALA A 230 6.71 8.12 -18.63
CA ALA A 230 8.02 7.60 -19.02
C ALA A 230 8.13 7.40 -20.54
N ILE A 231 7.06 6.95 -21.21
CA ILE A 231 7.06 6.67 -22.66
C ILE A 231 6.93 7.97 -23.49
N PHE A 232 6.02 8.87 -23.11
CA PHE A 232 5.62 10.00 -23.95
C PHE A 232 6.16 11.36 -23.47
N ALA A 233 6.48 11.52 -22.18
CA ALA A 233 6.93 12.76 -21.59
C ALA A 233 8.45 12.81 -21.30
N GLN A 234 9.24 11.93 -21.90
CA GLN A 234 10.71 11.87 -21.76
C GLN A 234 11.19 11.74 -20.31
N ASN A 235 10.57 10.89 -19.52
CA ASN A 235 10.83 10.75 -18.09
C ASN A 235 10.68 12.06 -17.29
N ALA A 236 9.84 12.98 -17.77
CA ALA A 236 9.54 14.17 -17.00
C ALA A 236 8.89 13.79 -15.66
N GLY A 237 9.42 14.28 -14.56
CA GLY A 237 8.83 14.11 -13.24
C GLY A 237 7.43 14.72 -13.17
N ILE A 238 6.65 14.34 -12.17
CA ILE A 238 5.29 14.86 -11.95
C ILE A 238 5.30 16.38 -11.84
N ASP A 239 6.32 16.94 -11.17
CA ASP A 239 6.57 18.37 -11.04
C ASP A 239 6.67 19.07 -12.40
N GLN A 240 7.44 18.50 -13.32
CA GLN A 240 7.62 19.06 -14.67
C GLN A 240 6.36 18.95 -15.52
N ILE A 241 5.63 17.83 -15.39
CA ILE A 241 4.35 17.64 -16.08
C ILE A 241 3.34 18.68 -15.58
N MET A 242 3.29 18.93 -14.27
CA MET A 242 2.40 19.94 -13.69
C MET A 242 2.77 21.36 -14.10
N LEU A 243 4.05 21.69 -14.18
CA LEU A 243 4.52 22.98 -14.67
C LEU A 243 4.15 23.17 -16.13
N LYS A 244 4.34 22.16 -16.99
CA LYS A 244 3.91 22.18 -18.39
C LYS A 244 2.39 22.35 -18.54
N ALA A 245 1.62 21.77 -17.64
CA ALA A 245 0.16 21.94 -17.58
C ALA A 245 -0.27 23.33 -17.07
N GLY A 246 0.66 24.20 -16.71
CA GLY A 246 0.35 25.52 -16.17
C GLY A 246 -0.23 25.51 -14.74
N LEU A 247 -0.09 24.37 -14.02
CA LEU A 247 -0.69 24.21 -12.69
C LEU A 247 0.12 24.87 -11.57
N GLY A 248 1.44 25.08 -11.72
CA GLY A 248 2.28 25.80 -10.77
C GLY A 248 1.91 25.54 -9.28
N ILE A 249 1.46 26.61 -8.59
CA ILE A 249 1.07 26.53 -7.15
C ILE A 249 -0.08 25.54 -6.93
N ALA A 250 -1.05 25.43 -7.83
CA ALA A 250 -2.14 24.47 -7.68
C ALA A 250 -1.61 23.03 -7.72
N GLY A 251 -0.69 22.72 -8.62
CA GLY A 251 -0.01 21.44 -8.69
C GLY A 251 0.76 21.12 -7.38
N LEU A 252 1.49 22.12 -6.86
CA LEU A 252 2.20 22.00 -5.58
C LEU A 252 1.24 21.64 -4.44
N LEU A 253 0.14 22.38 -4.29
CA LEU A 253 -0.83 22.10 -3.24
C LEU A 253 -1.41 20.69 -3.36
N ILE A 254 -1.69 20.24 -4.58
CA ILE A 254 -2.25 18.92 -4.83
C ILE A 254 -1.24 17.83 -4.48
N ILE A 255 0.03 17.96 -4.86
CA ILE A 255 1.12 17.03 -4.48
C ILE A 255 1.19 16.91 -2.96
N VAL A 256 1.30 18.04 -2.27
CA VAL A 256 1.45 18.07 -0.82
C VAL A 256 0.23 17.43 -0.15
N PHE A 257 -0.99 17.78 -0.56
CA PHE A 257 -2.19 17.20 0.04
C PHE A 257 -2.34 15.71 -0.27
N SER A 258 -2.03 15.26 -1.49
CA SER A 258 -2.01 13.83 -1.83
C SER A 258 -1.05 13.07 -0.92
N THR A 259 0.18 13.53 -0.83
CA THR A 259 1.21 12.92 0.01
C THR A 259 0.76 12.87 1.48
N VAL A 260 0.26 13.97 2.03
CA VAL A 260 -0.20 14.05 3.43
C VAL A 260 -1.34 13.07 3.69
N THR A 261 -2.33 13.00 2.80
CA THR A 261 -3.51 12.13 3.03
C THR A 261 -3.17 10.65 2.93
N THR A 262 -2.30 10.26 2.00
CA THR A 262 -1.87 8.86 1.86
C THR A 262 -0.93 8.45 2.98
N THR A 263 0.09 9.25 3.28
CA THR A 263 1.07 8.96 4.34
C THR A 263 0.42 8.95 5.74
N TYR A 264 -0.64 9.75 5.93
CA TYR A 264 -1.43 9.68 7.16
C TYR A 264 -1.99 8.27 7.40
N LEU A 265 -2.40 7.54 6.35
CA LEU A 265 -2.91 6.17 6.51
C LEU A 265 -1.81 5.23 7.03
N ASP A 266 -0.58 5.37 6.54
CA ASP A 266 0.57 4.58 7.01
C ASP A 266 0.88 4.89 8.47
N ALA A 267 1.02 6.17 8.83
CA ALA A 267 1.29 6.60 10.18
C ALA A 267 0.19 6.17 11.17
N TYR A 268 -1.08 6.30 10.78
CA TYR A 268 -2.21 5.85 11.59
C TYR A 268 -2.16 4.34 11.85
N SER A 269 -1.96 3.53 10.80
CA SER A 269 -1.88 2.07 10.92
C SER A 269 -0.62 1.61 11.68
N ALA A 270 0.50 2.34 11.60
CA ALA A 270 1.65 2.10 12.46
C ALA A 270 1.30 2.29 13.93
N GLY A 271 0.53 3.33 14.25
CA GLY A 271 -0.01 3.55 15.59
C GLY A 271 -0.89 2.40 16.07
N VAL A 272 -1.87 1.99 15.26
CA VAL A 272 -2.77 0.86 15.56
C VAL A 272 -2.00 -0.46 15.75
N SER A 273 -1.02 -0.73 14.89
CA SER A 273 -0.18 -1.93 14.99
C SER A 273 0.66 -1.94 16.26
N SER A 274 1.13 -0.77 16.71
CA SER A 274 1.91 -0.62 17.95
C SER A 274 1.11 -0.95 19.20
N GLU A 275 -0.20 -0.67 19.22
CA GLU A 275 -1.11 -1.05 20.31
C GLU A 275 -1.21 -2.58 20.48
N THR A 276 -0.99 -3.32 19.39
CA THR A 276 -0.97 -4.79 19.42
C THR A 276 0.32 -5.34 20.05
N ILE A 277 1.44 -4.59 19.95
CA ILE A 277 2.72 -4.95 20.58
C ILE A 277 2.65 -4.74 22.09
N PHE A 278 2.19 -3.55 22.50
CA PHE A 278 2.07 -3.18 23.90
C PHE A 278 0.74 -2.44 24.13
N SER A 279 -0.17 -3.07 24.86
CA SER A 279 -1.52 -2.54 25.12
C SER A 279 -1.56 -1.18 25.85
N LYS A 280 -0.45 -0.74 26.45
CA LYS A 280 -0.32 0.55 27.13
C LYS A 280 0.13 1.69 26.22
N ILE A 281 0.56 1.37 24.99
CA ILE A 281 0.96 2.39 24.01
C ILE A 281 -0.30 3.07 23.49
N ASN A 282 -0.23 4.41 23.40
CA ASN A 282 -1.24 5.19 22.72
C ASN A 282 -0.86 5.29 21.22
N GLY A 283 -1.65 4.67 20.36
CA GLY A 283 -1.39 4.62 18.91
C GLY A 283 -1.22 6.00 18.28
N LYS A 284 -1.91 7.03 18.79
CA LYS A 284 -1.76 8.40 18.29
C LYS A 284 -0.34 8.94 18.49
N TYR A 285 0.27 8.73 19.66
CA TYR A 285 1.65 9.16 19.91
C TYR A 285 2.64 8.34 19.10
N MET A 286 2.37 7.04 18.88
CA MET A 286 3.19 6.22 17.99
C MET A 286 3.11 6.66 16.54
N ALA A 287 1.92 7.02 16.05
CA ALA A 287 1.77 7.59 14.71
C ALA A 287 2.61 8.87 14.52
N ILE A 288 2.61 9.75 15.53
CA ILE A 288 3.45 10.96 15.55
C ILE A 288 4.94 10.59 15.57
N ALA A 289 5.34 9.63 16.39
CA ALA A 289 6.74 9.18 16.46
C ALA A 289 7.21 8.60 15.13
N VAL A 290 6.40 7.75 14.49
CA VAL A 290 6.69 7.19 13.16
C VAL A 290 6.79 8.31 12.11
N THR A 291 5.92 9.31 12.15
CA THR A 291 6.00 10.46 11.24
C THR A 291 7.29 11.26 11.44
N ILE A 292 7.70 11.49 12.69
CA ILE A 292 8.97 12.19 12.99
C ILE A 292 10.16 11.37 12.47
N VAL A 293 10.20 10.07 12.76
CA VAL A 293 11.27 9.18 12.29
C VAL A 293 11.31 9.12 10.75
N GLY A 294 10.15 8.98 10.10
CA GLY A 294 10.03 8.99 8.64
C GLY A 294 10.49 10.32 8.03
N THR A 295 10.14 11.46 8.65
CA THR A 295 10.59 12.78 8.20
C THR A 295 12.11 12.93 8.30
N ILE A 296 12.69 12.50 9.42
CA ILE A 296 14.16 12.52 9.60
C ILE A 296 14.84 11.61 8.57
N ALA A 297 14.32 10.40 8.38
CA ALA A 297 14.85 9.46 7.40
C ALA A 297 14.79 10.03 5.97
N ALA A 298 13.66 10.65 5.58
CA ALA A 298 13.50 11.32 4.29
C ALA A 298 14.47 12.49 4.04
N ILE A 299 14.93 13.16 5.11
CA ILE A 299 15.92 14.25 5.01
C ILE A 299 17.34 13.71 4.84
N ILE A 300 17.65 12.61 5.54
CA ILE A 300 19.04 12.14 5.68
C ILE A 300 19.40 11.13 4.58
N TYR A 301 18.41 10.34 4.12
CA TYR A 301 18.63 9.20 3.24
C TYR A 301 17.79 9.29 1.96
N PRO A 302 18.39 9.10 0.77
CA PRO A 302 17.61 9.02 -0.47
C PRO A 302 16.76 7.74 -0.48
N MET A 303 15.45 7.89 -0.67
CA MET A 303 14.47 6.79 -0.64
C MET A 303 14.10 6.35 -2.07
N ASP A 304 15.10 6.17 -2.94
CA ASP A 304 14.88 5.95 -4.37
C ASP A 304 14.54 4.49 -4.72
N ASP A 305 14.84 3.52 -3.82
CA ASP A 305 14.69 2.09 -4.10
C ASP A 305 13.36 1.54 -3.57
N ILE A 306 12.28 1.95 -4.22
CA ILE A 306 10.93 1.47 -3.89
C ILE A 306 10.73 0.00 -4.27
N THR A 307 11.46 -0.49 -5.29
CA THR A 307 11.30 -1.85 -5.82
C THR A 307 11.75 -2.91 -4.82
N ASP A 308 12.97 -2.77 -4.30
CA ASP A 308 13.51 -3.69 -3.29
C ASP A 308 12.71 -3.67 -2.00
N PHE A 309 12.19 -2.49 -1.64
CA PHE A 309 11.31 -2.34 -0.49
C PHE A 309 9.98 -3.09 -0.68
N LEU A 310 9.35 -2.98 -1.85
CA LEU A 310 8.14 -3.72 -2.20
C LEU A 310 8.35 -5.24 -2.16
N TYR A 311 9.47 -5.73 -2.70
CA TYR A 311 9.82 -7.15 -2.65
C TYR A 311 10.10 -7.65 -1.23
N LEU A 312 10.71 -6.83 -0.38
CA LEU A 312 10.88 -7.16 1.03
C LEU A 312 9.52 -7.30 1.73
N ILE A 313 8.62 -6.35 1.52
CA ILE A 313 7.24 -6.39 2.03
C ILE A 313 6.53 -7.67 1.55
N GLY A 314 6.60 -7.96 0.25
CA GLY A 314 6.01 -9.16 -0.34
C GLY A 314 6.50 -10.43 0.35
N SER A 315 7.82 -10.56 0.52
CA SER A 315 8.40 -11.75 1.16
C SER A 315 7.95 -11.98 2.61
N VAL A 316 7.66 -10.91 3.34
CA VAL A 316 7.20 -10.98 4.74
C VAL A 316 5.70 -11.21 4.83
N PHE A 317 4.92 -10.42 4.11
CA PHE A 317 3.48 -10.36 4.32
C PHE A 317 2.66 -11.26 3.41
N ALA A 318 3.14 -11.65 2.23
CA ALA A 318 2.42 -12.60 1.39
C ALA A 318 2.19 -13.95 2.10
N PRO A 319 3.21 -14.64 2.63
CA PRO A 319 2.99 -15.90 3.33
C PRO A 319 2.22 -15.72 4.66
N MET A 320 2.38 -14.59 5.35
CA MET A 320 1.59 -14.29 6.55
C MET A 320 0.08 -14.23 6.23
N ILE A 321 -0.29 -13.44 5.22
CA ILE A 321 -1.69 -13.28 4.78
C ILE A 321 -2.23 -14.59 4.19
N ALA A 322 -1.42 -15.35 3.46
CA ALA A 322 -1.81 -16.68 2.95
C ALA A 322 -2.25 -17.61 4.09
N ILE A 323 -1.51 -17.64 5.19
CA ILE A 323 -1.86 -18.41 6.37
C ILE A 323 -3.16 -17.91 7.01
N GLN A 324 -3.35 -16.59 7.13
CA GLN A 324 -4.58 -16.01 7.65
C GLN A 324 -5.79 -16.35 6.77
N ILE A 325 -5.65 -16.26 5.45
CA ILE A 325 -6.70 -16.64 4.49
C ILE A 325 -7.05 -18.13 4.66
N ALA A 326 -6.04 -19.01 4.72
CA ALA A 326 -6.25 -20.44 4.91
C ALA A 326 -6.98 -20.72 6.23
N ASP A 327 -6.53 -20.14 7.34
CA ASP A 327 -7.12 -20.35 8.65
C ASP A 327 -8.55 -19.81 8.75
N PHE A 328 -8.79 -18.61 8.25
CA PHE A 328 -10.08 -17.97 8.39
C PHE A 328 -11.15 -18.52 7.45
N PHE A 329 -10.82 -18.70 6.16
CA PHE A 329 -11.82 -19.09 5.16
C PHE A 329 -11.94 -20.59 4.97
N ILE A 330 -10.85 -21.35 5.07
CA ILE A 330 -10.78 -22.76 4.68
C ILE A 330 -10.77 -23.69 5.91
N ILE A 331 -9.77 -23.53 6.77
CA ILE A 331 -9.52 -24.45 7.91
C ILE A 331 -10.46 -24.18 9.06
N LYS A 332 -10.93 -22.93 9.20
CA LYS A 332 -11.74 -22.43 10.33
C LYS A 332 -11.03 -22.64 11.67
N ASN A 333 -9.73 -22.32 11.70
CA ASN A 333 -8.91 -22.42 12.91
C ASN A 333 -8.84 -21.06 13.61
N ASN A 334 -8.80 -21.11 14.95
CA ASN A 334 -8.51 -19.95 15.79
C ASN A 334 -7.48 -20.34 16.84
N SER A 335 -6.36 -19.65 16.88
CA SER A 335 -5.25 -19.87 17.82
C SER A 335 -5.07 -18.72 18.81
N GLU A 336 -6.07 -17.87 19.01
CA GLU A 336 -6.00 -16.72 19.92
C GLU A 336 -5.81 -17.09 21.39
N ASP A 337 -6.19 -18.29 21.79
CA ASP A 337 -5.98 -18.87 23.12
C ASP A 337 -4.52 -19.28 23.37
N LYS A 338 -3.70 -19.38 22.31
CA LYS A 338 -2.30 -19.78 22.38
C LYS A 338 -1.37 -18.58 22.52
N ASN A 339 -0.25 -18.79 23.20
CA ASN A 339 0.83 -17.80 23.19
C ASN A 339 1.47 -17.69 21.80
N VAL A 340 1.89 -18.82 21.24
CA VAL A 340 2.51 -18.91 19.92
C VAL A 340 2.04 -20.18 19.22
N GLU A 341 1.59 -20.08 17.98
CA GLU A 341 1.33 -21.24 17.13
C GLU A 341 2.58 -21.54 16.28
N ILE A 342 3.51 -22.29 16.87
CA ILE A 342 4.84 -22.57 16.28
C ILE A 342 4.72 -23.14 14.86
N THR A 343 3.74 -24.03 14.64
CA THR A 343 3.53 -24.64 13.32
C THR A 343 3.31 -23.57 12.23
N LYS A 344 2.53 -22.52 12.55
CA LYS A 344 2.27 -21.43 11.60
C LYS A 344 3.49 -20.54 11.37
N ILE A 345 4.31 -20.33 12.41
CA ILE A 345 5.59 -19.64 12.27
C ILE A 345 6.53 -20.41 11.33
N ILE A 346 6.61 -21.76 11.48
CA ILE A 346 7.42 -22.58 10.58
C ILE A 346 6.90 -22.50 9.14
N ILE A 347 5.59 -22.57 8.91
CA ILE A 347 4.99 -22.44 7.58
C ILE A 347 5.30 -21.07 7.00
N TRP A 348 5.22 -20.01 7.80
CA TRP A 348 5.58 -18.66 7.37
C TRP A 348 7.05 -18.55 6.95
N VAL A 349 7.97 -19.13 7.73
CA VAL A 349 9.41 -19.16 7.37
C VAL A 349 9.63 -19.89 6.04
N ILE A 350 8.94 -21.02 5.82
CA ILE A 350 8.99 -21.75 4.55
C ILE A 350 8.48 -20.85 3.40
N GLY A 351 7.35 -20.17 3.58
CA GLY A 351 6.80 -19.24 2.59
C GLY A 351 7.77 -18.07 2.32
N PHE A 352 8.34 -17.46 3.37
CA PHE A 352 9.34 -16.41 3.20
C PHE A 352 10.52 -16.87 2.35
N ILE A 353 11.09 -18.05 2.64
CA ILE A 353 12.20 -18.63 1.85
C ILE A 353 11.75 -18.92 0.42
N LEU A 354 10.55 -19.47 0.26
CA LEU A 354 9.98 -19.75 -1.06
C LEU A 354 9.82 -18.48 -1.89
N TYR A 355 9.26 -17.41 -1.31
CA TYR A 355 9.11 -16.12 -2.00
C TYR A 355 10.46 -15.59 -2.49
N ARG A 356 11.49 -15.60 -1.61
CA ARG A 356 12.85 -15.17 -1.96
C ARG A 356 13.47 -16.03 -3.06
N TYR A 357 13.19 -17.33 -3.06
CA TYR A 357 13.59 -18.22 -4.14
C TYR A 357 12.86 -17.91 -5.47
N LEU A 358 11.54 -17.70 -5.41
CA LEU A 358 10.74 -17.39 -6.59
C LEU A 358 11.15 -16.07 -7.25
N MET A 359 11.71 -15.12 -6.51
CA MET A 359 12.29 -13.89 -7.08
C MET A 359 13.47 -14.15 -8.04
N THR A 360 14.10 -15.32 -7.98
CA THR A 360 15.16 -15.71 -8.90
C THR A 360 14.63 -16.37 -10.19
N VAL A 361 13.32 -16.56 -10.27
CA VAL A 361 12.65 -17.25 -11.38
C VAL A 361 11.67 -16.29 -12.05
N ASP A 362 11.73 -16.16 -13.37
CA ASP A 362 10.77 -15.34 -14.10
C ASP A 362 9.43 -16.07 -14.23
N ILE A 363 8.44 -15.65 -13.45
CA ILE A 363 7.10 -16.26 -13.39
C ILE A 363 6.10 -15.25 -13.94
N ILE A 364 5.38 -15.62 -14.99
CA ILE A 364 4.45 -14.73 -15.72
C ILE A 364 3.41 -14.03 -14.82
N VAL A 365 2.95 -14.70 -13.76
CA VAL A 365 1.95 -14.17 -12.81
C VAL A 365 2.57 -13.52 -11.56
N GLY A 366 3.87 -13.28 -11.59
CA GLY A 366 4.62 -12.76 -10.44
C GLY A 366 4.90 -13.82 -9.37
N ASN A 367 5.56 -13.43 -8.30
CA ASN A 367 6.05 -14.32 -7.24
C ASN A 367 5.01 -14.52 -6.14
N THR A 368 4.22 -13.49 -5.85
CA THR A 368 3.24 -13.47 -4.75
C THR A 368 2.18 -14.55 -4.90
N LEU A 369 1.56 -14.71 -6.07
CA LEU A 369 0.47 -15.67 -6.25
C LEU A 369 0.92 -17.12 -6.06
N PRO A 370 2.02 -17.59 -6.68
CA PRO A 370 2.54 -18.96 -6.46
C PRO A 370 2.96 -19.19 -5.01
N ASP A 371 3.65 -18.23 -4.37
CA ASP A 371 4.04 -18.32 -2.97
C ASP A 371 2.83 -18.51 -2.06
N MET A 372 1.83 -17.65 -2.18
CA MET A 372 0.63 -17.72 -1.37
C MET A 372 -0.16 -19.02 -1.61
N ALA A 373 -0.24 -19.48 -2.87
CA ALA A 373 -0.92 -20.73 -3.20
C ALA A 373 -0.24 -21.94 -2.51
N VAL A 374 1.09 -22.04 -2.62
CA VAL A 374 1.87 -23.11 -1.97
C VAL A 374 1.74 -23.00 -0.44
N THR A 375 1.86 -21.82 0.12
CA THR A 375 1.74 -21.58 1.56
C THR A 375 0.34 -21.99 2.08
N VAL A 376 -0.73 -21.66 1.37
CA VAL A 376 -2.11 -22.11 1.68
C VAL A 376 -2.21 -23.63 1.65
N ILE A 377 -1.66 -24.29 0.61
CA ILE A 377 -1.69 -25.75 0.46
C ILE A 377 -0.96 -26.41 1.64
N ILE A 378 0.25 -25.96 1.96
CA ILE A 378 1.02 -26.48 3.10
C ILE A 378 0.21 -26.31 4.40
N CYS A 379 -0.39 -25.14 4.59
CA CYS A 379 -1.19 -24.83 5.77
C CYS A 379 -2.39 -25.79 5.91
N ILE A 380 -3.10 -26.09 4.83
CA ILE A 380 -4.24 -27.02 4.81
C ILE A 380 -3.77 -28.45 5.11
N ILE A 381 -2.71 -28.93 4.45
CA ILE A 381 -2.18 -30.28 4.62
C ILE A 381 -1.76 -30.50 6.08
N VAL A 382 -0.93 -29.62 6.63
CA VAL A 382 -0.43 -29.72 8.00
C VAL A 382 -1.58 -29.67 9.01
N SER A 383 -2.60 -28.83 8.77
CA SER A 383 -3.76 -28.73 9.65
C SER A 383 -4.62 -29.99 9.65
N LYS A 384 -4.75 -30.69 8.50
CA LYS A 384 -5.45 -31.99 8.42
C LYS A 384 -4.72 -33.06 9.23
N PHE A 385 -3.39 -33.16 9.11
CA PHE A 385 -2.60 -34.13 9.89
C PHE A 385 -2.67 -33.88 11.41
N LYS A 386 -2.78 -32.62 11.82
CA LYS A 386 -2.89 -32.24 13.25
C LYS A 386 -4.27 -32.60 13.85
N LYS A 387 -5.33 -32.62 13.04
CA LYS A 387 -6.68 -33.02 13.45
C LYS A 387 -6.88 -34.52 13.48
N ALA A 388 -6.03 -35.28 12.75
CA ALA A 388 -6.10 -36.76 12.69
C ALA A 388 -5.35 -37.46 13.84
N LYS A 389 -4.53 -36.72 14.60
CA LYS A 389 -3.89 -37.14 15.86
C LYS A 389 -4.69 -36.67 17.07
#